data_615e91e595c0f8ad178f937cd5dd185e
#
_entry.id   615e91e595c0f8ad178f937cd5dd185e
#
_cell.length_a   1.000
_cell.length_b   1.000
_cell.length_c   1.000
_cell.angle_alpha   90.00
_cell.angle_beta   90.00
_cell.angle_gamma   90.00
#
_symmetry.space_group_name_H-M   'P 1'
#
loop_
_entity.id
_entity.type
_entity.pdbx_description
1 polymer ?
#
loop_
_entity_poly.entity_id
_entity_poly.type
_entity_poly.pdbx_seq_one_letter_code
_entity_poly.pdbx_strand_id
1 'polypeptide(L)'
;RATAMAARQAGLGFIPGMELSTAEDIHLICLFPDCDKAEAFSRRVAEALPPVKNKPRIYGHQIRLDELDRPVGEEETLLLNATMIPLTEAPALVREYGGVCYPAHIDKIANSVLAILGSIPPECEEEFDTVEVSPRYEDGLFPDVEAAREHRRTVVSSDAHYLWDIAEAGHEFEPGDDAISRLILASLGNQPL
;
A
#
# COMPACT_ATOMS: atom_id res chain seq x y z
N ARG A 1 -1.60 -9.33 11.35
CA ARG A 1 -2.14 -9.52 12.72
C ARG A 1 -1.10 -9.14 13.77
N ALA A 2 0.14 -9.61 13.67
CA ALA A 2 1.19 -9.26 14.63
C ALA A 2 1.33 -7.74 14.78
N THR A 3 1.45 -7.03 13.66
CA THR A 3 1.51 -5.55 13.64
C THR A 3 0.26 -4.90 14.26
N ALA A 4 -0.94 -5.43 13.99
CA ALA A 4 -2.18 -4.93 14.58
C ALA A 4 -2.19 -5.09 16.12
N MET A 5 -1.67 -6.22 16.61
CA MET A 5 -1.54 -6.48 18.05
C MET A 5 -0.51 -5.56 18.70
N ALA A 6 0.65 -5.38 18.07
CA ALA A 6 1.69 -4.47 18.54
C ALA A 6 1.22 -3.01 18.55
N ALA A 7 0.56 -2.54 17.49
CA ALA A 7 0.00 -1.19 17.38
C ALA A 7 -1.02 -0.93 18.51
N ARG A 8 -1.95 -1.89 18.74
CA ARG A 8 -2.92 -1.80 19.84
C ARG A 8 -2.24 -1.70 21.22
N GLN A 9 -1.19 -2.49 21.46
CA GLN A 9 -0.42 -2.42 22.71
C GLN A 9 0.27 -1.07 22.89
N ALA A 10 0.68 -0.45 21.77
CA ALA A 10 1.31 0.88 21.76
C ALA A 10 0.28 2.04 21.75
N GLY A 11 -1.03 1.76 21.72
CA GLY A 11 -2.07 2.79 21.63
C GLY A 11 -2.11 3.49 20.28
N LEU A 12 -1.65 2.85 19.21
CA LEU A 12 -1.63 3.37 17.85
C LEU A 12 -2.82 2.86 17.03
N GLY A 13 -3.39 3.71 16.20
CA GLY A 13 -4.33 3.30 15.16
C GLY A 13 -3.64 2.43 14.11
N PHE A 14 -4.31 1.40 13.62
CA PHE A 14 -3.78 0.48 12.64
C PHE A 14 -4.78 0.21 11.53
N ILE A 15 -4.36 0.35 10.29
CA ILE A 15 -5.13 0.01 9.11
C ILE A 15 -4.40 -1.10 8.37
N PRO A 16 -5.00 -2.29 8.26
CA PRO A 16 -4.36 -3.40 7.57
C PRO A 16 -4.33 -3.16 6.06
N GLY A 17 -3.19 -3.46 5.46
CA GLY A 17 -3.00 -3.28 4.03
C GLY A 17 -1.78 -4.00 3.51
N MET A 18 -1.51 -3.78 2.23
CA MET A 18 -0.29 -4.19 1.56
C MET A 18 0.06 -3.22 0.43
N GLU A 19 1.31 -3.18 0.06
CA GLU A 19 1.74 -2.65 -1.22
C GLU A 19 1.71 -3.79 -2.24
N LEU A 20 0.90 -3.62 -3.29
CA LEU A 20 0.76 -4.55 -4.39
C LEU A 20 1.62 -4.09 -5.57
N SER A 21 2.54 -4.93 -6.05
CA SER A 21 3.20 -4.71 -7.33
C SER A 21 2.36 -5.34 -8.44
N THR A 22 1.83 -4.51 -9.35
CA THR A 22 1.02 -4.94 -10.48
C THR A 22 1.85 -5.65 -11.55
N ALA A 23 1.23 -6.20 -12.59
CA ALA A 23 1.92 -6.86 -13.70
C ALA A 23 2.84 -5.91 -14.48
N GLU A 24 2.57 -4.62 -14.44
CA GLU A 24 3.39 -3.55 -15.02
C GLU A 24 4.53 -3.10 -14.09
N ASP A 25 4.68 -3.72 -12.91
CA ASP A 25 5.63 -3.33 -11.86
C ASP A 25 5.34 -1.94 -11.26
N ILE A 26 4.05 -1.58 -11.21
CA ILE A 26 3.54 -0.37 -10.56
C ILE A 26 3.06 -0.72 -9.17
N HIS A 27 3.43 0.08 -8.18
CA HIS A 27 3.01 -0.11 -6.81
C HIS A 27 1.67 0.56 -6.53
N LEU A 28 0.78 -0.18 -5.88
CA LEU A 28 -0.49 0.28 -5.35
C LEU A 28 -0.57 0.03 -3.84
N ILE A 29 -0.93 1.03 -3.08
CA ILE A 29 -1.32 0.84 -1.68
C ILE A 29 -2.75 0.30 -1.67
N CYS A 30 -2.93 -0.86 -1.04
CA CYS A 30 -4.22 -1.52 -0.87
C CYS A 30 -4.56 -1.56 0.62
N LEU A 31 -5.63 -0.91 1.04
CA LEU A 31 -6.08 -0.83 2.44
C LEU A 31 -7.39 -1.60 2.61
N PHE A 32 -7.57 -2.22 3.78
CA PHE A 32 -8.73 -3.05 4.09
C PHE A 32 -9.36 -2.67 5.44
N PRO A 33 -10.67 -2.94 5.63
CA PRO A 33 -11.36 -2.56 6.86
C PRO A 33 -10.92 -3.38 8.09
N ASP A 34 -10.38 -4.57 7.88
CA ASP A 34 -9.92 -5.47 8.94
C ASP A 34 -8.86 -6.47 8.44
N CYS A 35 -8.19 -7.14 9.40
CA CYS A 35 -7.15 -8.12 9.11
C CYS A 35 -7.67 -9.36 8.35
N ASP A 36 -8.93 -9.77 8.53
CA ASP A 36 -9.48 -10.95 7.84
C ASP A 36 -9.58 -10.69 6.34
N LYS A 37 -10.01 -9.48 5.96
CA LYS A 37 -10.08 -9.02 4.57
C LYS A 37 -8.69 -8.88 3.94
N ALA A 38 -7.77 -8.23 4.65
CA ALA A 38 -6.38 -8.10 4.19
C ALA A 38 -5.71 -9.46 3.97
N GLU A 39 -5.87 -10.41 4.89
CA GLU A 39 -5.33 -11.75 4.75
C GLU A 39 -6.00 -12.56 3.63
N ALA A 40 -7.31 -12.38 3.43
CA ALA A 40 -8.02 -13.02 2.31
C ALA A 40 -7.49 -12.49 0.97
N PHE A 41 -7.30 -11.18 0.85
CA PHE A 41 -6.69 -10.55 -0.33
C PHE A 41 -5.23 -11.02 -0.51
N SER A 42 -4.44 -11.08 0.55
CA SER A 42 -3.05 -11.58 0.50
C SER A 42 -2.96 -13.01 -0.07
N ARG A 43 -3.88 -13.89 0.28
CA ARG A 43 -3.94 -15.25 -0.32
C ARG A 43 -4.22 -15.19 -1.81
N ARG A 44 -5.12 -14.31 -2.25
CA ARG A 44 -5.42 -14.11 -3.69
C ARG A 44 -4.21 -13.56 -4.45
N VAL A 45 -3.48 -12.61 -3.85
CA VAL A 45 -2.24 -12.06 -4.42
C VAL A 45 -1.16 -13.14 -4.53
N ALA A 46 -1.02 -14.00 -3.50
CA ALA A 46 -0.05 -15.10 -3.52
C ALA A 46 -0.28 -16.08 -4.68
N GLU A 47 -1.54 -16.30 -5.09
CA GLU A 47 -1.88 -17.12 -6.27
C GLU A 47 -1.45 -16.46 -7.60
N ALA A 48 -1.31 -15.13 -7.60
CA ALA A 48 -0.92 -14.35 -8.77
C ALA A 48 0.59 -14.04 -8.81
N LEU A 49 1.34 -14.40 -7.77
CA LEU A 49 2.79 -14.28 -7.78
C LEU A 49 3.43 -15.36 -8.66
N PRO A 50 4.47 -15.03 -9.45
CA PRO A 50 5.28 -16.04 -10.11
C PRO A 50 5.86 -17.03 -9.08
N PRO A 51 5.88 -18.35 -9.37
CA PRO A 51 6.36 -19.37 -8.43
C PRO A 51 7.88 -19.42 -8.35
N VAL A 52 8.50 -18.27 -8.06
CA VAL A 52 9.95 -18.12 -7.94
C VAL A 52 10.32 -18.19 -6.46
N LYS A 53 11.22 -19.10 -6.12
CA LYS A 53 11.73 -19.21 -4.74
C LYS A 53 12.67 -18.06 -4.40
N ASN A 54 12.51 -17.55 -3.19
CA ASN A 54 13.46 -16.58 -2.63
C ASN A 54 14.89 -17.18 -2.58
N LYS A 55 15.88 -16.35 -2.82
CA LYS A 55 17.31 -16.66 -2.68
C LYS A 55 17.89 -15.77 -1.58
N PRO A 56 17.88 -16.20 -0.29
CA PRO A 56 18.27 -15.35 0.84
C PRO A 56 19.66 -14.73 0.73
N ARG A 57 20.59 -15.40 0.03
CA ARG A 57 21.93 -14.84 -0.23
C ARG A 57 21.94 -13.63 -1.16
N ILE A 58 20.86 -13.41 -1.95
CA ILE A 58 20.73 -12.31 -2.91
C ILE A 58 19.75 -11.27 -2.39
N TYR A 59 18.56 -11.71 -1.94
CA TYR A 59 17.43 -10.84 -1.62
C TYR A 59 17.18 -10.71 -0.10
N GLY A 60 17.98 -11.41 0.74
CA GLY A 60 17.74 -11.47 2.18
C GLY A 60 16.66 -12.49 2.57
N HIS A 61 16.49 -12.69 3.87
CA HIS A 61 15.49 -13.56 4.44
C HIS A 61 14.14 -12.85 4.53
N GLN A 62 13.06 -13.50 4.13
CA GLN A 62 11.67 -13.02 4.25
C GLN A 62 11.03 -13.60 5.51
N ILE A 63 11.49 -13.13 6.68
CA ILE A 63 11.13 -13.68 7.99
C ILE A 63 9.77 -13.14 8.42
N ARG A 64 8.88 -14.04 8.85
CA ARG A 64 7.61 -13.68 9.52
C ARG A 64 7.85 -13.62 11.02
N LEU A 65 7.42 -12.50 11.62
CA LEU A 65 7.53 -12.26 13.06
C LEU A 65 6.16 -12.30 13.73
N ASP A 66 6.11 -12.63 15.03
CA ASP A 66 4.95 -12.39 15.86
C ASP A 66 4.97 -10.96 16.47
N GLU A 67 3.99 -10.64 17.32
CA GLU A 67 3.84 -9.32 17.95
C GLU A 67 4.91 -9.01 19.01
N LEU A 68 5.80 -9.96 19.29
CA LEU A 68 6.94 -9.82 20.21
C LEU A 68 8.29 -9.92 19.47
N ASP A 69 8.28 -9.69 18.15
CA ASP A 69 9.46 -9.75 17.26
C ASP A 69 10.15 -11.12 17.23
N ARG A 70 9.42 -12.22 17.54
CA ARG A 70 9.98 -13.56 17.49
C ARG A 70 9.73 -14.19 16.12
N PRO A 71 10.74 -14.81 15.49
CA PRO A 71 10.57 -15.51 14.23
C PRO A 71 9.58 -16.68 14.36
N VAL A 72 8.53 -16.68 13.53
CA VAL A 72 7.51 -17.73 13.47
C VAL A 72 7.49 -18.50 12.15
N GLY A 73 8.28 -18.08 11.19
CA GLY A 73 8.42 -18.71 9.88
C GLY A 73 9.16 -17.85 8.88
N GLU A 74 9.30 -18.37 7.67
CA GLU A 74 9.89 -17.67 6.53
C GLU A 74 9.00 -17.86 5.31
N GLU A 75 8.88 -16.82 4.48
CA GLU A 75 8.19 -16.90 3.20
C GLU A 75 9.16 -17.39 2.12
N GLU A 76 8.82 -18.53 1.50
CA GLU A 76 9.67 -19.15 0.49
C GLU A 76 9.52 -18.54 -0.89
N THR A 77 8.34 -17.97 -1.21
CA THR A 77 8.10 -17.31 -2.50
C THR A 77 8.73 -15.93 -2.50
N LEU A 78 9.43 -15.57 -3.56
CA LEU A 78 10.03 -14.25 -3.69
C LEU A 78 8.95 -13.17 -3.80
N LEU A 79 8.79 -12.36 -2.74
CA LEU A 79 7.77 -11.31 -2.65
C LEU A 79 8.12 -10.05 -3.44
N LEU A 80 9.38 -9.90 -3.88
CA LEU A 80 9.83 -8.74 -4.69
C LEU A 80 9.38 -8.82 -6.15
N ASN A 81 8.81 -9.93 -6.59
CA ASN A 81 8.31 -10.03 -7.95
C ASN A 81 7.01 -9.27 -8.15
N ALA A 82 6.88 -8.63 -9.30
CA ALA A 82 5.58 -8.17 -9.80
C ALA A 82 4.59 -9.36 -9.88
N THR A 83 3.35 -9.09 -9.54
CA THR A 83 2.27 -10.08 -9.67
C THR A 83 1.80 -10.19 -11.11
N MET A 84 0.90 -11.13 -11.40
CA MET A 84 0.20 -11.21 -12.68
C MET A 84 -1.11 -10.41 -12.71
N ILE A 85 -1.34 -9.53 -11.73
CA ILE A 85 -2.54 -8.68 -11.62
C ILE A 85 -2.29 -7.37 -12.37
N PRO A 86 -3.00 -7.10 -13.50
CA PRO A 86 -2.86 -5.85 -14.22
C PRO A 86 -3.32 -4.64 -13.39
N LEU A 87 -2.73 -3.48 -13.64
CA LEU A 87 -3.12 -2.22 -13.02
C LEU A 87 -4.63 -1.94 -13.16
N THR A 88 -5.18 -2.21 -14.35
CA THR A 88 -6.61 -1.98 -14.66
C THR A 88 -7.56 -2.93 -13.93
N GLU A 89 -7.10 -4.08 -13.48
CA GLU A 89 -7.92 -5.07 -12.76
C GLU A 89 -7.81 -4.93 -11.23
N ALA A 90 -6.70 -4.38 -10.76
CA ALA A 90 -6.39 -4.29 -9.33
C ALA A 90 -7.47 -3.56 -8.51
N PRO A 91 -8.02 -2.39 -8.93
CA PRO A 91 -9.04 -1.69 -8.15
C PRO A 91 -10.33 -2.51 -7.95
N ALA A 92 -10.81 -3.17 -9.00
CA ALA A 92 -12.00 -4.03 -8.93
C ALA A 92 -11.75 -5.21 -7.98
N LEU A 93 -10.58 -5.86 -8.11
CA LEU A 93 -10.20 -6.96 -7.25
C LEU A 93 -10.09 -6.53 -5.78
N VAL A 94 -9.49 -5.39 -5.47
CA VAL A 94 -9.40 -4.86 -4.09
C VAL A 94 -10.78 -4.60 -3.50
N ARG A 95 -11.71 -4.03 -4.30
CA ARG A 95 -13.11 -3.79 -3.88
C ARG A 95 -13.88 -5.07 -3.55
N GLU A 96 -13.62 -6.19 -4.23
CA GLU A 96 -14.22 -7.49 -3.90
C GLU A 96 -13.95 -7.92 -2.46
N TYR A 97 -12.81 -7.50 -1.90
CA TYR A 97 -12.44 -7.74 -0.50
C TYR A 97 -12.83 -6.58 0.44
N GLY A 98 -13.61 -5.61 -0.06
CA GLY A 98 -14.06 -4.45 0.70
C GLY A 98 -12.96 -3.42 0.97
N GLY A 99 -11.87 -3.48 0.21
CA GLY A 99 -10.74 -2.56 0.31
C GLY A 99 -10.85 -1.37 -0.64
N VAL A 100 -9.89 -0.48 -0.50
CA VAL A 100 -9.60 0.64 -1.42
C VAL A 100 -8.14 0.56 -1.84
N CYS A 101 -7.80 1.05 -3.04
CA CYS A 101 -6.40 1.17 -3.44
C CYS A 101 -6.15 2.47 -4.18
N TYR A 102 -4.88 2.87 -4.20
CA TYR A 102 -4.41 4.06 -4.89
C TYR A 102 -2.93 3.91 -5.29
N PRO A 103 -2.47 4.62 -6.34
CA PRO A 103 -1.07 4.62 -6.76
C PRO A 103 -0.14 5.12 -5.65
N ALA A 104 0.90 4.32 -5.36
CA ALA A 104 1.92 4.62 -4.38
C ALA A 104 2.94 5.63 -4.95
N HIS A 105 3.48 6.47 -4.07
CA HIS A 105 4.65 7.34 -4.29
C HIS A 105 4.84 7.82 -5.74
N ILE A 106 3.81 8.48 -6.31
CA ILE A 106 3.79 8.87 -7.73
C ILE A 106 4.93 9.83 -8.14
N ASP A 107 5.59 10.47 -7.18
CA ASP A 107 6.76 11.33 -7.31
C ASP A 107 8.09 10.57 -7.42
N LYS A 108 8.11 9.24 -7.21
CA LYS A 108 9.33 8.43 -7.31
C LYS A 108 9.58 7.97 -8.75
N ILE A 109 10.87 7.79 -9.08
CA ILE A 109 11.33 7.33 -10.40
C ILE A 109 11.26 5.82 -10.58
N ALA A 110 10.91 5.06 -9.54
CA ALA A 110 10.81 3.60 -9.58
C ALA A 110 9.43 3.16 -9.12
N ASN A 111 8.86 2.19 -9.82
CA ASN A 111 7.60 1.51 -9.48
C ASN A 111 6.38 2.44 -9.33
N SER A 112 6.49 3.68 -9.78
CA SER A 112 5.36 4.61 -9.80
C SER A 112 4.63 4.58 -11.14
N VAL A 113 3.34 4.88 -11.11
CA VAL A 113 2.52 4.94 -12.34
C VAL A 113 3.04 5.97 -13.33
N LEU A 114 3.53 7.12 -12.85
CA LEU A 114 4.06 8.17 -13.69
C LEU A 114 5.41 7.80 -14.31
N ALA A 115 6.30 7.15 -13.54
CA ALA A 115 7.60 6.73 -14.06
C ALA A 115 7.49 5.62 -15.13
N ILE A 116 6.50 4.76 -15.01
CA ILE A 116 6.34 3.59 -15.91
C ILE A 116 5.45 3.93 -17.11
N LEU A 117 4.34 4.64 -16.90
CA LEU A 117 3.35 4.91 -17.96
C LEU A 117 3.31 6.38 -18.39
N GLY A 118 3.95 7.29 -17.65
CA GLY A 118 3.94 8.73 -17.93
C GLY A 118 2.69 9.45 -17.43
N SER A 119 1.60 8.73 -17.19
CA SER A 119 0.34 9.27 -16.65
C SER A 119 -0.49 8.14 -16.05
N ILE A 120 -1.53 8.48 -15.29
CA ILE A 120 -2.58 7.52 -14.93
C ILE A 120 -3.34 7.18 -16.21
N PRO A 121 -3.50 5.88 -16.57
CA PRO A 121 -4.24 5.48 -17.76
C PRO A 121 -5.70 5.94 -17.73
N PRO A 122 -6.30 6.34 -18.87
CA PRO A 122 -7.70 6.77 -18.91
C PRO A 122 -8.69 5.75 -18.33
N GLU A 123 -8.41 4.46 -18.48
CA GLU A 123 -9.21 3.36 -17.93
C GLU A 123 -9.21 3.32 -16.40
N CYS A 124 -8.21 3.94 -15.78
CA CYS A 124 -8.03 4.00 -14.32
C CYS A 124 -8.39 5.37 -13.73
N GLU A 125 -8.74 6.37 -14.54
CA GLU A 125 -8.98 7.75 -14.09
C GLU A 125 -10.09 7.83 -13.02
N GLU A 126 -11.18 7.10 -13.20
CA GLU A 126 -12.31 7.07 -12.25
C GLU A 126 -12.08 6.07 -11.09
N GLU A 127 -11.07 5.22 -11.21
CA GLU A 127 -10.77 4.18 -10.22
C GLU A 127 -9.90 4.71 -9.06
N PHE A 128 -9.08 5.72 -9.33
CA PHE A 128 -8.16 6.30 -8.36
C PHE A 128 -8.58 7.73 -7.99
N ASP A 129 -9.33 7.89 -6.91
CA ASP A 129 -9.67 9.19 -6.31
C ASP A 129 -8.56 9.73 -5.38
N THR A 130 -7.53 8.95 -5.18
CA THR A 130 -6.42 9.20 -4.25
C THR A 130 -5.09 8.85 -4.91
N VAL A 131 -4.03 9.58 -4.57
CA VAL A 131 -2.64 9.30 -4.92
C VAL A 131 -1.73 9.53 -3.72
N GLU A 132 -0.59 8.85 -3.69
CA GLU A 132 0.42 9.05 -2.65
C GLU A 132 1.64 9.77 -3.18
N VAL A 133 2.19 10.68 -2.37
CA VAL A 133 3.50 11.29 -2.58
C VAL A 133 4.41 11.09 -1.38
N SER A 134 5.71 11.15 -1.61
CA SER A 134 6.70 11.04 -0.54
C SER A 134 6.70 12.30 0.35
N PRO A 135 7.17 12.21 1.63
CA PRO A 135 7.24 13.37 2.54
C PRO A 135 8.22 14.46 2.07
N ARG A 136 9.04 14.16 1.10
CA ARG A 136 10.05 15.09 0.53
C ARG A 136 9.58 15.74 -0.75
N TYR A 137 8.38 15.41 -1.24
CA TYR A 137 7.84 16.06 -2.41
C TYR A 137 7.54 17.53 -2.12
N GLU A 138 7.98 18.41 -3.01
CA GLU A 138 7.70 19.85 -2.95
C GLU A 138 6.72 20.20 -4.06
N ASP A 139 5.62 20.88 -3.72
CA ASP A 139 4.58 21.28 -4.66
C ASP A 139 5.15 22.09 -5.84
N GLY A 140 4.70 21.74 -7.03
CA GLY A 140 5.14 22.40 -8.28
C GLY A 140 6.48 21.90 -8.83
N LEU A 141 7.13 20.90 -8.18
CA LEU A 141 8.43 20.41 -8.64
C LEU A 141 8.31 19.64 -9.96
N PHE A 142 7.27 18.83 -10.13
CA PHE A 142 7.04 18.01 -11.31
C PHE A 142 5.63 18.23 -11.88
N PRO A 143 5.51 18.77 -13.11
CA PRO A 143 4.21 19.06 -13.73
C PRO A 143 3.29 17.86 -13.91
N ASP A 144 3.84 16.68 -14.16
CA ASP A 144 3.11 15.41 -14.29
C ASP A 144 2.53 14.92 -12.96
N VAL A 145 3.27 15.11 -11.87
CA VAL A 145 2.79 14.83 -10.51
C VAL A 145 1.65 15.78 -10.14
N GLU A 146 1.79 17.08 -10.45
CA GLU A 146 0.73 18.06 -10.19
C GLU A 146 -0.54 17.74 -11.01
N ALA A 147 -0.38 17.37 -12.28
CA ALA A 147 -1.51 16.95 -13.11
C ALA A 147 -2.20 15.68 -12.56
N ALA A 148 -1.43 14.70 -12.07
CA ALA A 148 -1.98 13.50 -11.47
C ALA A 148 -2.68 13.76 -10.12
N ARG A 149 -2.28 14.80 -9.38
CA ARG A 149 -2.90 15.22 -8.10
C ARG A 149 -4.15 16.06 -8.31
N GLU A 150 -4.29 16.70 -9.47
CA GLU A 150 -5.44 17.53 -9.78
C GLU A 150 -6.72 16.71 -9.65
N HIS A 151 -7.68 17.18 -8.86
CA HIS A 151 -8.95 16.51 -8.55
C HIS A 151 -8.84 15.21 -7.73
N ARG A 152 -7.65 14.86 -7.22
CA ARG A 152 -7.44 13.68 -6.36
C ARG A 152 -7.01 14.08 -4.96
N ARG A 153 -7.41 13.26 -3.99
CA ARG A 153 -6.83 13.33 -2.64
C ARG A 153 -5.34 13.00 -2.73
N THR A 154 -4.51 13.79 -2.07
CA THR A 154 -3.10 13.46 -1.88
C THR A 154 -2.87 12.95 -0.47
N VAL A 155 -2.30 11.76 -0.34
CA VAL A 155 -1.79 11.19 0.90
C VAL A 155 -0.28 11.36 0.92
N VAL A 156 0.27 11.77 2.05
CA VAL A 156 1.71 11.81 2.27
C VAL A 156 2.09 10.64 3.18
N SER A 157 2.96 9.77 2.71
CA SER A 157 3.37 8.56 3.43
C SER A 157 4.89 8.38 3.35
N SER A 158 5.50 7.86 4.43
CA SER A 158 6.95 7.70 4.49
C SER A 158 7.47 6.56 3.62
N ASP A 159 6.65 5.56 3.30
CA ASP A 159 7.11 4.33 2.65
C ASP A 159 8.36 3.76 3.37
N ALA A 160 8.27 3.68 4.71
CA ALA A 160 9.38 3.36 5.58
C ALA A 160 9.81 1.90 5.45
N HIS A 161 11.08 1.69 5.10
CA HIS A 161 11.71 0.36 5.06
C HIS A 161 12.60 0.11 6.28
N TYR A 162 12.94 1.16 7.02
CA TYR A 162 13.72 1.11 8.25
C TYR A 162 13.08 1.96 9.32
N LEU A 163 13.42 1.72 10.59
CA LEU A 163 12.85 2.45 11.73
C LEU A 163 13.04 3.97 11.64
N TRP A 164 14.16 4.43 11.12
CA TRP A 164 14.45 5.86 10.93
C TRP A 164 13.76 6.49 9.72
N ASP A 165 13.11 5.69 8.86
CA ASP A 165 12.31 6.20 7.74
C ASP A 165 10.86 6.49 8.17
N ILE A 166 10.45 5.99 9.35
CA ILE A 166 9.10 6.24 9.88
C ILE A 166 8.98 7.75 10.14
N ALA A 167 8.00 8.36 9.48
CA ALA A 167 7.78 9.79 9.62
C ALA A 167 7.36 10.15 11.05
N GLU A 168 7.94 11.23 11.57
CA GLU A 168 7.44 11.87 12.79
C GLU A 168 6.07 12.53 12.55
N ALA A 169 5.33 12.83 13.62
CA ALA A 169 4.07 13.53 13.54
C ALA A 169 4.23 14.88 12.81
N GLY A 170 3.69 14.99 11.62
CA GLY A 170 3.83 16.19 10.77
C GLY A 170 2.91 16.19 9.58
N HIS A 171 2.35 15.04 9.25
CA HIS A 171 1.36 14.89 8.19
C HIS A 171 0.08 14.34 8.79
N GLU A 172 -0.93 15.18 8.90
CA GLU A 172 -2.23 14.80 9.42
C GLU A 172 -3.14 14.35 8.28
N PHE A 173 -3.85 13.26 8.49
CA PHE A 173 -4.90 12.81 7.59
C PHE A 173 -6.23 13.42 8.02
N GLU A 174 -6.72 14.38 7.25
CA GLU A 174 -8.04 14.97 7.45
C GLU A 174 -9.09 14.13 6.70
N PRO A 175 -9.98 13.41 7.41
CA PRO A 175 -11.02 12.63 6.76
C PRO A 175 -11.98 13.52 5.95
N GLY A 176 -12.26 13.09 4.70
CA GLY A 176 -13.25 13.69 3.81
C GLY A 176 -14.42 12.73 3.53
N ASP A 177 -15.12 12.98 2.45
CA ASP A 177 -16.23 12.12 1.98
C ASP A 177 -15.81 11.23 0.78
N ASP A 178 -14.59 10.69 0.85
CA ASP A 178 -14.02 9.78 -0.13
C ASP A 178 -13.94 8.33 0.40
N ALA A 179 -13.59 7.39 -0.48
CA ALA A 179 -13.57 5.98 -0.14
C ALA A 179 -12.50 5.64 0.91
N ILE A 180 -11.32 6.25 0.82
CA ILE A 180 -10.24 6.01 1.78
C ILE A 180 -10.60 6.56 3.16
N SER A 181 -11.21 7.74 3.24
CA SER A 181 -11.65 8.33 4.51
C SER A 181 -12.68 7.47 5.21
N ARG A 182 -13.68 6.98 4.47
CA ARG A 182 -14.70 6.07 5.02
C ARG A 182 -14.09 4.77 5.52
N LEU A 183 -13.13 4.19 4.78
CA LEU A 183 -12.44 2.97 5.19
C LEU A 183 -11.60 3.19 6.45
N ILE A 184 -10.81 4.26 6.50
CA ILE A 184 -9.96 4.61 7.65
C ILE A 184 -10.81 4.81 8.91
N LEU A 185 -11.89 5.60 8.83
CA LEU A 185 -12.78 5.84 9.95
C LEU A 185 -13.48 4.56 10.42
N ALA A 186 -13.91 3.70 9.49
CA ALA A 186 -14.51 2.41 9.83
C ALA A 186 -13.50 1.47 10.52
N SER A 187 -12.28 1.41 10.00
CA SER A 187 -11.21 0.59 10.58
C SER A 187 -10.85 1.05 12.00
N LEU A 188 -10.66 2.35 12.20
CA LEU A 188 -10.29 2.91 13.50
C LEU A 188 -11.47 2.85 14.50
N GLY A 189 -12.71 3.06 14.04
CA GLY A 189 -13.91 2.99 14.88
C GLY A 189 -14.23 1.58 15.39
N ASN A 190 -13.73 0.55 14.74
CA ASN A 190 -13.87 -0.86 15.17
C ASN A 190 -12.75 -1.32 16.12
N GLN A 191 -11.75 -0.46 16.41
CA GLN A 191 -10.69 -0.77 17.35
C GLN A 191 -11.13 -0.34 18.75
N PRO A 192 -11.16 -1.24 19.75
CA PRO A 192 -11.44 -0.83 21.12
C PRO A 192 -10.31 0.08 21.60
N LEU A 193 -10.70 1.25 22.10
CA LEU A 193 -9.84 2.21 22.78
C LEU A 193 -9.10 1.59 23.97
#